data_49d57b53a042e7eb5611457c5d9a8314
#
_entry.id   49d57b53a042e7eb5611457c5d9a8314
#
_cell.length_a   1.000
_cell.length_b   1.000
_cell.length_c   1.000
_cell.angle_alpha   90.00
_cell.angle_beta   90.00
_cell.angle_gamma   90.00
#
_symmetry.space_group_name_H-M   'P 1'
#
loop_
_entity.id
_entity.type
_entity.pdbx_description
1 polymer ?
#
loop_
_entity_poly.entity_id
_entity_poly.type
_entity_poly.pdbx_seq_one_letter_code
_entity_poly.pdbx_strand_id
1 'polypeptide(L)'
;MTNRPASIVVVGSINADLTTTVHRHPNPGETLLGGGGEISAGGKGANQAVAAAQLGAEVHMVGAVGSDTMADSALIHMRASGADMSAVHTVDGPTGLAVITVADDGENTIIVVPGANASVDAAYVDQHARLIEQAGIVLLQGEIPADGFNRAVDLAQGRVVINLAPVVPVGHEQLRQADPLLVNEHEGALVLEMLGAPTTETDPTTLVAALLGQGFATVVMTLGADGALVGDAEGLTTIPTPTVEAVDTTGSGDAFAGALVAKLAEGHSLVDAARFAARVGAFAATRRGAQASYPTLVDDLPTVTH
;
A
#
# COMPACT_ATOMS: atom_id res chain seq x y z
N MET A 1 5.47 -25.74 -20.54
CA MET A 1 4.42 -24.74 -20.30
C MET A 1 5.14 -23.50 -19.82
N THR A 2 5.16 -22.42 -20.61
CA THR A 2 5.70 -21.12 -20.16
C THR A 2 4.78 -20.65 -19.03
N ASN A 3 5.31 -20.63 -17.81
CA ASN A 3 4.58 -20.12 -16.64
C ASN A 3 4.46 -18.61 -16.84
N ARG A 4 3.31 -18.15 -17.40
CA ARG A 4 3.03 -16.71 -17.48
C ARG A 4 2.89 -16.20 -16.04
N PRO A 5 3.50 -15.06 -15.69
CA PRO A 5 3.29 -14.45 -14.38
C PRO A 5 1.79 -14.28 -14.10
N ALA A 6 1.41 -14.39 -12.85
CA ALA A 6 0.02 -14.18 -12.43
C ALA A 6 -0.34 -12.70 -12.57
N SER A 7 -1.56 -12.39 -13.03
CA SER A 7 -2.05 -11.02 -13.04
C SER A 7 -2.36 -10.54 -11.62
N ILE A 8 -2.14 -9.26 -11.36
CA ILE A 8 -2.43 -8.59 -10.09
C ILE A 8 -3.64 -7.68 -10.29
N VAL A 9 -4.65 -7.80 -9.43
CA VAL A 9 -5.75 -6.84 -9.34
C VAL A 9 -5.59 -6.08 -8.02
N VAL A 10 -5.44 -4.77 -8.11
CA VAL A 10 -5.43 -3.88 -6.95
C VAL A 10 -6.83 -3.28 -6.81
N VAL A 11 -7.49 -3.54 -5.68
CA VAL A 11 -8.77 -2.93 -5.32
C VAL A 11 -8.51 -1.91 -4.22
N GLY A 12 -8.50 -0.62 -4.57
CA GLY A 12 -8.00 0.36 -3.63
C GLY A 12 -8.22 1.82 -4.04
N SER A 13 -7.59 2.71 -3.28
CA SER A 13 -7.70 4.14 -3.36
C SER A 13 -6.86 4.77 -4.47
N ILE A 14 -7.36 5.91 -4.94
CA ILE A 14 -6.66 6.84 -5.84
C ILE A 14 -6.84 8.24 -5.27
N ASN A 15 -5.75 8.91 -4.89
CA ASN A 15 -5.79 10.24 -4.28
C ASN A 15 -4.96 11.25 -5.08
N ALA A 16 -5.33 12.51 -4.94
CA ALA A 16 -4.42 13.63 -5.11
C ALA A 16 -3.89 14.02 -3.73
N ASP A 17 -2.57 14.10 -3.56
CA ASP A 17 -1.95 14.43 -2.29
C ASP A 17 -1.51 15.90 -2.32
N LEU A 18 -2.11 16.73 -1.44
CA LEU A 18 -1.74 18.13 -1.24
C LEU A 18 -0.71 18.23 -0.12
N THR A 19 0.54 18.51 -0.46
CA THR A 19 1.60 18.69 0.53
C THR A 19 1.84 20.17 0.82
N THR A 20 1.76 20.54 2.09
CA THR A 20 2.08 21.88 2.59
C THR A 20 3.20 21.82 3.63
N THR A 21 4.01 22.87 3.71
CA THR A 21 5.05 23.00 4.73
C THR A 21 4.69 24.09 5.72
N VAL A 22 4.97 23.86 6.99
CA VAL A 22 4.74 24.82 8.08
C VAL A 22 5.95 24.83 9.02
N HIS A 23 6.17 25.94 9.72
CA HIS A 23 7.22 25.97 10.73
C HIS A 23 6.95 24.98 11.90
N ARG A 24 5.69 24.82 12.27
CA ARG A 24 5.18 23.82 13.25
C ARG A 24 3.72 23.53 12.97
N HIS A 25 3.20 22.45 13.49
CA HIS A 25 1.76 22.19 13.39
C HIS A 25 0.94 23.25 14.15
N PRO A 26 -0.23 23.69 13.61
CA PRO A 26 -1.10 24.65 14.28
C PRO A 26 -1.74 24.05 15.52
N ASN A 27 -1.90 24.87 16.58
CA ASN A 27 -2.75 24.52 17.71
C ASN A 27 -4.24 24.70 17.34
N PRO A 28 -5.17 24.07 18.09
CA PRO A 28 -6.60 24.29 17.87
C PRO A 28 -6.97 25.77 17.88
N GLY A 29 -7.64 26.23 16.82
CA GLY A 29 -8.05 27.63 16.63
C GLY A 29 -6.96 28.56 16.05
N GLU A 30 -5.77 28.06 15.76
CA GLU A 30 -4.68 28.85 15.22
C GLU A 30 -4.67 28.84 13.67
N THR A 31 -4.25 29.95 13.06
CA THR A 31 -3.98 30.04 11.63
C THR A 31 -2.50 30.35 11.42
N LEU A 32 -1.83 29.50 10.65
CA LEU A 32 -0.44 29.68 10.24
C LEU A 32 -0.34 29.96 8.75
N LEU A 33 0.69 30.72 8.38
CA LEU A 33 1.09 30.82 6.97
C LEU A 33 2.02 29.65 6.66
N GLY A 34 1.67 28.87 5.63
CA GLY A 34 2.47 27.75 5.14
C GLY A 34 3.13 28.08 3.81
N GLY A 35 4.03 27.20 3.40
CA GLY A 35 4.66 27.13 2.08
C GLY A 35 4.24 25.89 1.31
N GLY A 36 4.82 25.65 0.14
CA GLY A 36 4.53 24.50 -0.71
C GLY A 36 3.21 24.63 -1.45
N GLY A 37 2.27 23.70 -1.20
CA GLY A 37 1.00 23.58 -1.94
C GLY A 37 1.16 22.77 -3.22
N GLU A 38 2.10 21.82 -3.22
CA GLU A 38 2.30 20.88 -4.32
C GLU A 38 1.22 19.80 -4.29
N ILE A 39 0.66 19.51 -5.48
CA ILE A 39 -0.29 18.43 -5.69
C ILE A 39 0.43 17.32 -6.43
N SER A 40 0.45 16.12 -5.85
CA SER A 40 1.06 14.92 -6.42
C SER A 40 0.06 13.78 -6.49
N ALA A 41 0.41 12.74 -7.26
CA ALA A 41 -0.37 11.51 -7.30
C ALA A 41 -0.12 10.68 -6.04
N GLY A 42 -1.19 10.16 -5.44
CA GLY A 42 -1.17 9.38 -4.22
C GLY A 42 -2.31 8.36 -4.13
N GLY A 43 -2.61 7.95 -2.91
CA GLY A 43 -3.52 6.84 -2.60
C GLY A 43 -2.80 5.51 -2.61
N LYS A 44 -2.92 4.75 -1.52
CA LYS A 44 -2.18 3.49 -1.33
C LYS A 44 -2.43 2.48 -2.45
N GLY A 45 -3.69 2.36 -2.92
CA GLY A 45 -4.01 1.50 -4.05
C GLY A 45 -3.26 1.89 -5.31
N ALA A 46 -3.32 3.17 -5.69
CA ALA A 46 -2.62 3.70 -6.85
C ALA A 46 -1.10 3.59 -6.70
N ASN A 47 -0.55 3.90 -5.52
CA ASN A 47 0.88 3.79 -5.23
C ASN A 47 1.39 2.37 -5.46
N GLN A 48 0.73 1.39 -4.86
CA GLN A 48 1.12 -0.03 -4.95
C GLN A 48 0.93 -0.59 -6.37
N ALA A 49 -0.13 -0.18 -7.06
CA ALA A 49 -0.36 -0.55 -8.46
C ALA A 49 0.74 0.00 -9.39
N VAL A 50 1.11 1.28 -9.23
CA VAL A 50 2.19 1.92 -10.00
C VAL A 50 3.52 1.23 -9.72
N ALA A 51 3.86 0.97 -8.45
CA ALA A 51 5.10 0.30 -8.07
C ALA A 51 5.21 -1.09 -8.70
N ALA A 52 4.15 -1.90 -8.67
CA ALA A 52 4.14 -3.22 -9.27
C ALA A 52 4.24 -3.16 -10.80
N ALA A 53 3.49 -2.25 -11.46
CA ALA A 53 3.47 -2.12 -12.91
C ALA A 53 4.82 -1.63 -13.47
N GLN A 54 5.48 -0.67 -12.80
CA GLN A 54 6.82 -0.19 -13.19
C GLN A 54 7.88 -1.29 -13.12
N LEU A 55 7.68 -2.29 -12.27
CA LEU A 55 8.51 -3.49 -12.16
C LEU A 55 8.10 -4.61 -13.14
N GLY A 56 7.23 -4.30 -14.11
CA GLY A 56 6.86 -5.19 -15.21
C GLY A 56 5.73 -6.18 -14.92
N ALA A 57 5.05 -6.07 -13.78
CA ALA A 57 3.91 -6.92 -13.48
C ALA A 57 2.67 -6.54 -14.34
N GLU A 58 1.83 -7.52 -14.66
CA GLU A 58 0.51 -7.29 -15.26
C GLU A 58 -0.46 -6.85 -14.16
N VAL A 59 -0.78 -5.55 -14.12
CA VAL A 59 -1.57 -4.92 -13.05
C VAL A 59 -2.85 -4.33 -13.61
N HIS A 60 -3.97 -4.60 -12.94
CA HIS A 60 -5.26 -3.98 -13.17
C HIS A 60 -5.68 -3.21 -11.91
N MET A 61 -6.09 -1.96 -12.06
CA MET A 61 -6.60 -1.14 -10.96
C MET A 61 -8.12 -1.10 -10.98
N VAL A 62 -8.73 -1.50 -9.87
CA VAL A 62 -10.16 -1.30 -9.56
C VAL A 62 -10.25 -0.17 -8.55
N GLY A 63 -10.79 0.97 -8.95
CA GLY A 63 -10.84 2.18 -8.15
C GLY A 63 -11.68 3.27 -8.78
N ALA A 64 -11.78 4.43 -8.12
CA ALA A 64 -12.55 5.54 -8.62
C ALA A 64 -11.82 6.88 -8.43
N VAL A 65 -12.07 7.80 -9.37
CA VAL A 65 -11.69 9.22 -9.28
C VAL A 65 -12.93 10.09 -9.43
N GLY A 66 -12.86 11.31 -8.94
CA GLY A 66 -13.93 12.29 -9.10
C GLY A 66 -13.98 12.93 -10.49
N SER A 67 -15.05 13.71 -10.74
CA SER A 67 -15.22 14.50 -11.95
C SER A 67 -14.58 15.90 -11.86
N ASP A 68 -13.61 16.07 -10.97
CA ASP A 68 -12.90 17.30 -10.71
C ASP A 68 -11.52 17.37 -11.41
N THR A 69 -10.84 18.50 -11.27
CA THR A 69 -9.52 18.71 -11.88
C THR A 69 -8.39 17.94 -11.18
N MET A 70 -8.62 17.41 -9.99
CA MET A 70 -7.62 16.61 -9.24
C MET A 70 -7.43 15.21 -9.82
N ALA A 71 -8.43 14.68 -10.53
CA ALA A 71 -8.37 13.34 -11.14
C ALA A 71 -7.17 13.19 -12.09
N ASP A 72 -6.86 14.20 -12.88
CA ASP A 72 -5.72 14.15 -13.82
C ASP A 72 -4.38 14.08 -13.08
N SER A 73 -4.23 14.83 -11.98
CA SER A 73 -3.03 14.79 -11.13
C SER A 73 -2.89 13.44 -10.44
N ALA A 74 -3.99 12.89 -9.91
CA ALA A 74 -4.01 11.60 -9.24
C ALA A 74 -3.62 10.42 -10.17
N LEU A 75 -3.94 10.52 -11.47
CA LEU A 75 -3.74 9.44 -12.44
C LEU A 75 -2.44 9.57 -13.28
N ILE A 76 -1.65 10.61 -13.11
CA ILE A 76 -0.53 10.93 -14.02
C ILE A 76 0.50 9.80 -14.10
N HIS A 77 0.93 9.25 -12.98
CA HIS A 77 1.92 8.17 -12.94
C HIS A 77 1.30 6.81 -13.28
N MET A 78 0.05 6.57 -12.92
CA MET A 78 -0.65 5.34 -13.28
C MET A 78 -0.80 5.21 -14.79
N ARG A 79 -1.15 6.29 -15.50
CA ARG A 79 -1.19 6.32 -16.98
C ARG A 79 0.17 5.99 -17.60
N ALA A 80 1.26 6.40 -16.96
CA ALA A 80 2.62 6.17 -17.45
C ALA A 80 3.19 4.80 -17.08
N SER A 81 2.67 4.15 -16.04
CA SER A 81 3.21 2.89 -15.48
C SER A 81 2.93 1.66 -16.32
N GLY A 82 1.91 1.70 -17.19
CA GLY A 82 1.42 0.55 -17.93
C GLY A 82 0.36 -0.29 -17.20
N ALA A 83 -0.10 0.13 -16.01
CA ALA A 83 -1.22 -0.49 -15.32
C ALA A 83 -2.52 -0.33 -16.15
N ASP A 84 -3.34 -1.38 -16.21
CA ASP A 84 -4.66 -1.33 -16.84
C ASP A 84 -5.64 -0.60 -15.93
N MET A 85 -6.18 0.50 -16.43
CA MET A 85 -7.12 1.37 -15.74
C MET A 85 -8.57 1.20 -16.24
N SER A 86 -8.87 0.18 -17.01
CA SER A 86 -10.22 -0.04 -17.59
C SER A 86 -11.32 -0.19 -16.52
N ALA A 87 -10.95 -0.56 -15.29
CA ALA A 87 -11.81 -0.64 -14.12
C ALA A 87 -11.66 0.54 -13.15
N VAL A 88 -11.08 1.66 -13.62
CA VAL A 88 -11.07 2.93 -12.90
C VAL A 88 -12.18 3.82 -13.47
N HIS A 89 -13.21 4.11 -12.68
CA HIS A 89 -14.34 4.90 -13.13
C HIS A 89 -14.26 6.34 -12.60
N THR A 90 -14.79 7.28 -13.40
CA THR A 90 -15.06 8.62 -12.93
C THR A 90 -16.46 8.66 -12.33
N VAL A 91 -16.57 9.10 -11.08
CA VAL A 91 -17.85 9.29 -10.38
C VAL A 91 -18.11 10.77 -10.10
N ASP A 92 -19.37 11.13 -9.86
CA ASP A 92 -19.72 12.49 -9.48
C ASP A 92 -19.11 12.86 -8.12
N GLY A 93 -18.50 14.04 -8.04
CA GLY A 93 -17.91 14.57 -6.82
C GLY A 93 -16.38 14.70 -6.89
N PRO A 94 -15.72 14.96 -5.74
CA PRO A 94 -14.29 15.16 -5.70
C PRO A 94 -13.51 13.83 -5.75
N THR A 95 -12.33 13.88 -6.36
CA THR A 95 -11.31 12.83 -6.22
C THR A 95 -10.87 12.71 -4.76
N GLY A 96 -10.41 11.53 -4.34
CA GLY A 96 -9.79 11.33 -3.03
C GLY A 96 -8.65 12.33 -2.81
N LEU A 97 -8.54 12.88 -1.60
CA LEU A 97 -7.54 13.89 -1.27
C LEU A 97 -6.84 13.52 0.03
N ALA A 98 -5.51 13.51 0.03
CA ALA A 98 -4.73 13.55 1.25
C ALA A 98 -4.19 14.97 1.45
N VAL A 99 -4.42 15.54 2.64
CA VAL A 99 -3.81 16.82 3.05
C VAL A 99 -2.67 16.48 3.98
N ILE A 100 -1.45 16.74 3.51
CA ILE A 100 -0.21 16.41 4.21
C ILE A 100 0.43 17.72 4.66
N THR A 101 0.61 17.89 5.96
CA THR A 101 1.32 19.04 6.53
C THR A 101 2.64 18.55 7.11
N VAL A 102 3.75 19.12 6.65
CA VAL A 102 5.11 18.78 7.12
C VAL A 102 5.68 19.96 7.88
N ALA A 103 6.10 19.73 9.12
CA ALA A 103 6.74 20.73 9.97
C ALA A 103 8.27 20.74 9.77
N ASP A 104 8.95 21.84 10.21
CA ASP A 104 10.40 22.01 10.06
C ASP A 104 11.22 20.92 10.78
N ASP A 105 10.67 20.27 11.80
CA ASP A 105 11.26 19.14 12.51
C ASP A 105 11.14 17.80 11.75
N GLY A 106 10.42 17.80 10.59
CA GLY A 106 10.18 16.63 9.76
C GLY A 106 8.95 15.82 10.16
N GLU A 107 8.26 16.17 11.26
CA GLU A 107 7.00 15.52 11.59
C GLU A 107 5.90 15.88 10.58
N ASN A 108 5.03 14.91 10.27
CA ASN A 108 3.92 15.12 9.38
C ASN A 108 2.57 14.78 10.03
N THR A 109 1.54 15.44 9.53
CA THR A 109 0.15 15.13 9.85
C THR A 109 -0.60 14.94 8.55
N ILE A 110 -1.35 13.83 8.45
CA ILE A 110 -2.07 13.45 7.23
C ILE A 110 -3.56 13.34 7.55
N ILE A 111 -4.37 14.05 6.76
CA ILE A 111 -5.83 13.93 6.79
C ILE A 111 -6.26 13.40 5.43
N VAL A 112 -6.93 12.24 5.41
CA VAL A 112 -7.46 11.65 4.19
C VAL A 112 -8.95 11.95 4.08
N VAL A 113 -9.33 12.54 2.94
CA VAL A 113 -10.73 12.75 2.54
C VAL A 113 -11.03 11.71 1.46
N PRO A 114 -11.91 10.73 1.72
CA PRO A 114 -12.12 9.62 0.80
C PRO A 114 -12.55 10.05 -0.62
N GLY A 115 -13.42 11.07 -0.74
CA GLY A 115 -13.94 11.49 -2.04
C GLY A 115 -14.49 10.32 -2.84
N ALA A 116 -14.09 10.20 -4.09
CA ALA A 116 -14.50 9.12 -5.01
C ALA A 116 -14.17 7.71 -4.49
N ASN A 117 -13.15 7.54 -3.65
CA ASN A 117 -12.82 6.23 -3.08
C ASN A 117 -13.96 5.67 -2.22
N ALA A 118 -14.81 6.54 -1.65
CA ALA A 118 -16.01 6.12 -0.92
C ALA A 118 -17.04 5.39 -1.79
N SER A 119 -16.93 5.47 -3.12
CA SER A 119 -17.80 4.77 -4.06
C SER A 119 -17.30 3.34 -4.39
N VAL A 120 -16.11 2.96 -3.93
CA VAL A 120 -15.56 1.60 -4.15
C VAL A 120 -16.14 0.65 -3.10
N ASP A 121 -17.47 0.61 -3.04
CA ASP A 121 -18.27 -0.24 -2.16
C ASP A 121 -18.49 -1.65 -2.76
N ALA A 122 -19.25 -2.51 -2.08
CA ALA A 122 -19.54 -3.86 -2.55
C ALA A 122 -20.22 -3.89 -3.92
N ALA A 123 -21.12 -2.94 -4.20
CA ALA A 123 -21.83 -2.88 -5.47
C ALA A 123 -20.90 -2.47 -6.63
N TYR A 124 -19.93 -1.59 -6.35
CA TYR A 124 -18.88 -1.24 -7.29
C TYR A 124 -17.97 -2.44 -7.58
N VAL A 125 -17.53 -3.14 -6.55
CA VAL A 125 -16.66 -4.32 -6.65
C VAL A 125 -17.33 -5.43 -7.43
N ASP A 126 -18.65 -5.65 -7.25
CA ASP A 126 -19.43 -6.63 -8.01
C ASP A 126 -19.46 -6.38 -9.53
N GLN A 127 -19.35 -5.12 -9.97
CA GLN A 127 -19.25 -4.79 -11.41
C GLN A 127 -17.94 -5.31 -12.02
N HIS A 128 -16.93 -5.56 -11.20
CA HIS A 128 -15.61 -6.06 -11.59
C HIS A 128 -15.33 -7.49 -11.10
N ALA A 129 -16.37 -8.22 -10.65
CA ALA A 129 -16.25 -9.56 -10.05
C ALA A 129 -15.39 -10.50 -10.91
N ARG A 130 -15.66 -10.58 -12.22
CA ARG A 130 -14.92 -11.46 -13.12
C ARG A 130 -13.43 -11.17 -13.19
N LEU A 131 -13.05 -9.88 -13.13
CA LEU A 131 -11.64 -9.48 -13.13
C LEU A 131 -10.95 -9.94 -11.84
N ILE A 132 -11.60 -9.75 -10.70
CA ILE A 132 -11.10 -10.13 -9.38
C ILE A 132 -11.02 -11.66 -9.24
N GLU A 133 -12.05 -12.40 -9.67
CA GLU A 133 -12.08 -13.88 -9.66
C GLU A 133 -10.96 -14.51 -10.51
N GLN A 134 -10.57 -13.85 -11.61
CA GLN A 134 -9.53 -14.34 -12.50
C GLN A 134 -8.11 -13.91 -12.11
N ALA A 135 -7.97 -13.03 -11.14
CA ALA A 135 -6.68 -12.53 -10.67
C ALA A 135 -5.87 -13.65 -10.00
N GLY A 136 -4.59 -13.72 -10.31
CA GLY A 136 -3.66 -14.56 -9.55
C GLY A 136 -3.34 -14.00 -8.18
N ILE A 137 -3.35 -12.66 -8.05
CA ILE A 137 -3.19 -11.94 -6.79
C ILE A 137 -4.20 -10.81 -6.70
N VAL A 138 -4.89 -10.68 -5.56
CA VAL A 138 -5.71 -9.51 -5.22
C VAL A 138 -5.03 -8.77 -4.09
N LEU A 139 -4.76 -7.47 -4.31
CA LEU A 139 -4.08 -6.60 -3.35
C LEU A 139 -5.03 -5.53 -2.84
N LEU A 140 -5.14 -5.38 -1.52
CA LEU A 140 -6.06 -4.45 -0.86
C LEU A 140 -5.35 -3.60 0.21
N GLN A 141 -5.93 -2.41 0.48
CA GLN A 141 -5.50 -1.47 1.52
C GLN A 141 -6.73 -0.97 2.32
N GLY A 142 -6.49 -0.17 3.37
CA GLY A 142 -7.53 0.33 4.27
C GLY A 142 -8.19 1.65 3.85
N GLU A 143 -8.15 2.06 2.57
CA GLU A 143 -8.63 3.39 2.13
C GLU A 143 -9.90 3.35 1.27
N ILE A 144 -10.60 2.22 1.25
CA ILE A 144 -11.91 2.05 0.59
C ILE A 144 -12.95 1.59 1.61
N PRO A 145 -14.27 1.66 1.32
CA PRO A 145 -15.30 1.15 2.20
C PRO A 145 -15.09 -0.31 2.61
N ALA A 146 -15.39 -0.62 3.88
CA ALA A 146 -15.18 -1.96 4.42
C ALA A 146 -16.00 -3.05 3.70
N ASP A 147 -17.17 -2.73 3.19
CA ASP A 147 -17.99 -3.66 2.42
C ASP A 147 -17.40 -3.95 1.04
N GLY A 148 -16.84 -2.95 0.37
CA GLY A 148 -16.06 -3.13 -0.86
C GLY A 148 -14.81 -3.97 -0.64
N PHE A 149 -14.06 -3.68 0.44
CA PHE A 149 -12.91 -4.48 0.85
C PHE A 149 -13.29 -5.94 1.08
N ASN A 150 -14.30 -6.19 1.93
CA ASN A 150 -14.75 -7.54 2.24
C ASN A 150 -15.24 -8.27 0.98
N ARG A 151 -15.97 -7.58 0.12
CA ARG A 151 -16.49 -8.17 -1.11
C ARG A 151 -15.37 -8.56 -2.09
N ALA A 152 -14.32 -7.76 -2.21
CA ALA A 152 -13.17 -8.09 -3.05
C ALA A 152 -12.43 -9.32 -2.55
N VAL A 153 -12.27 -9.47 -1.22
CA VAL A 153 -11.70 -10.67 -0.62
C VAL A 153 -12.58 -11.90 -0.88
N ASP A 154 -13.92 -11.79 -0.72
CA ASP A 154 -14.84 -12.91 -0.95
C ASP A 154 -14.87 -13.37 -2.42
N LEU A 155 -14.59 -12.49 -3.38
CA LEU A 155 -14.51 -12.80 -4.80
C LEU A 155 -13.18 -13.44 -5.22
N ALA A 156 -12.10 -13.17 -4.47
CA ALA A 156 -10.77 -13.62 -4.84
C ALA A 156 -10.68 -15.16 -4.89
N GLN A 157 -10.18 -15.71 -6.01
CA GLN A 157 -9.89 -17.13 -6.16
C GLN A 157 -8.37 -17.39 -6.11
N GLY A 158 -7.58 -16.35 -6.29
CA GLY A 158 -6.12 -16.37 -6.17
C GLY A 158 -5.64 -15.98 -4.77
N ARG A 159 -4.37 -15.61 -4.70
CA ARG A 159 -3.74 -15.16 -3.46
C ARG A 159 -4.26 -13.79 -3.05
N VAL A 160 -4.62 -13.61 -1.79
CA VAL A 160 -5.06 -12.31 -1.24
C VAL A 160 -3.91 -11.70 -0.45
N VAL A 161 -3.44 -10.54 -0.87
CA VAL A 161 -2.43 -9.75 -0.14
C VAL A 161 -3.11 -8.53 0.45
N ILE A 162 -2.99 -8.34 1.74
CA ILE A 162 -3.62 -7.22 2.44
C ILE A 162 -2.56 -6.37 3.13
N ASN A 163 -2.43 -5.12 2.70
CA ASN A 163 -1.74 -4.08 3.44
C ASN A 163 -2.78 -3.23 4.16
N LEU A 164 -3.18 -3.61 5.38
CA LEU A 164 -4.22 -2.90 6.12
C LEU A 164 -3.70 -1.58 6.71
N ALA A 165 -3.49 -0.63 5.84
CA ALA A 165 -3.02 0.73 6.11
C ALA A 165 -3.98 1.75 5.44
N PRO A 166 -4.60 2.68 6.20
CA PRO A 166 -4.71 2.64 7.66
C PRO A 166 -5.49 1.42 8.16
N VAL A 167 -5.31 1.05 9.42
CA VAL A 167 -6.13 -0.01 10.03
C VAL A 167 -7.54 0.51 10.23
N VAL A 168 -8.49 -0.11 9.55
CA VAL A 168 -9.92 0.22 9.60
C VAL A 168 -10.71 -1.04 9.93
N PRO A 169 -11.90 -0.92 10.54
CA PRO A 169 -12.76 -2.06 10.80
C PRO A 169 -13.18 -2.75 9.49
N VAL A 170 -12.74 -3.98 9.29
CA VAL A 170 -13.10 -4.88 8.18
C VAL A 170 -13.57 -6.22 8.73
N GLY A 171 -14.12 -7.08 7.88
CA GLY A 171 -14.53 -8.43 8.29
C GLY A 171 -13.32 -9.24 8.78
N HIS A 172 -13.40 -9.79 9.99
CA HIS A 172 -12.30 -10.57 10.57
C HIS A 172 -12.02 -11.86 9.78
N GLU A 173 -13.05 -12.48 9.19
CA GLU A 173 -12.91 -13.66 8.35
C GLU A 173 -12.21 -13.31 7.03
N GLN A 174 -12.56 -12.18 6.43
CA GLN A 174 -11.93 -11.68 5.22
C GLN A 174 -10.47 -11.30 5.49
N LEU A 175 -10.21 -10.58 6.58
CA LEU A 175 -8.85 -10.19 6.94
C LEU A 175 -7.92 -11.41 7.13
N ARG A 176 -8.42 -12.50 7.73
CA ARG A 176 -7.63 -13.74 7.93
C ARG A 176 -7.31 -14.49 6.63
N GLN A 177 -7.90 -14.11 5.51
CA GLN A 177 -7.51 -14.66 4.20
C GLN A 177 -6.22 -14.06 3.65
N ALA A 178 -5.65 -13.06 4.34
CA ALA A 178 -4.38 -12.45 3.94
C ALA A 178 -3.22 -13.46 3.87
N ASP A 179 -2.55 -13.48 2.75
CA ASP A 179 -1.34 -14.26 2.47
C ASP A 179 -0.41 -13.46 1.54
N PRO A 180 0.43 -12.56 2.10
CA PRO A 180 0.57 -12.20 3.50
C PRO A 180 -0.37 -11.05 3.96
N LEU A 181 -0.52 -10.94 5.28
CA LEU A 181 -0.84 -9.67 5.92
C LEU A 181 0.44 -8.82 5.95
N LEU A 182 0.40 -7.64 5.34
CA LEU A 182 1.50 -6.67 5.31
C LEU A 182 1.16 -5.48 6.21
N VAL A 183 1.97 -5.23 7.21
CA VAL A 183 1.79 -4.17 8.21
C VAL A 183 3.15 -3.63 8.68
N ASN A 184 3.17 -2.43 9.28
CA ASN A 184 4.27 -2.00 10.15
C ASN A 184 3.97 -2.37 11.62
N GLU A 185 4.88 -2.05 12.56
CA GLU A 185 4.71 -2.39 13.98
C GLU A 185 3.44 -1.77 14.57
N HIS A 186 3.18 -0.49 14.26
CA HIS A 186 2.01 0.23 14.76
C HIS A 186 0.70 -0.38 14.21
N GLU A 187 0.65 -0.63 12.92
CA GLU A 187 -0.50 -1.25 12.25
C GLU A 187 -0.72 -2.67 12.77
N GLY A 188 0.36 -3.44 12.99
CA GLY A 188 0.29 -4.79 13.57
C GLY A 188 -0.36 -4.80 14.95
N ALA A 189 0.00 -3.87 15.82
CA ALA A 189 -0.61 -3.71 17.15
C ALA A 189 -2.10 -3.33 17.04
N LEU A 190 -2.47 -2.42 16.13
CA LEU A 190 -3.86 -2.03 15.88
C LEU A 190 -4.70 -3.21 15.32
N VAL A 191 -4.14 -4.03 14.44
CA VAL A 191 -4.80 -5.23 13.93
C VAL A 191 -5.06 -6.22 15.08
N LEU A 192 -4.11 -6.44 15.97
CA LEU A 192 -4.30 -7.28 17.16
C LEU A 192 -5.40 -6.73 18.06
N GLU A 193 -5.44 -5.42 18.31
CA GLU A 193 -6.51 -4.77 19.06
C GLU A 193 -7.87 -4.99 18.40
N MET A 194 -7.99 -4.76 17.09
CA MET A 194 -9.21 -4.97 16.33
C MET A 194 -9.70 -6.42 16.40
N LEU A 195 -8.79 -7.39 16.44
CA LEU A 195 -9.11 -8.82 16.58
C LEU A 195 -9.41 -9.26 18.01
N GLY A 196 -9.41 -8.33 18.98
CA GLY A 196 -9.70 -8.61 20.38
C GLY A 196 -8.53 -9.19 21.18
N ALA A 197 -7.30 -9.04 20.67
CA ALA A 197 -6.05 -9.45 21.29
C ALA A 197 -5.10 -8.25 21.50
N PRO A 198 -5.54 -7.17 22.22
CA PRO A 198 -4.72 -5.97 22.38
C PRO A 198 -3.39 -6.31 23.06
N THR A 199 -2.34 -5.61 22.64
CA THR A 199 -1.00 -5.79 23.20
C THR A 199 -0.34 -4.44 23.48
N THR A 200 0.54 -4.42 24.48
CA THR A 200 1.46 -3.31 24.75
C THR A 200 2.88 -3.62 24.27
N GLU A 201 3.07 -4.81 23.70
CA GLU A 201 4.35 -5.21 23.14
C GLU A 201 4.65 -4.40 21.88
N THR A 202 5.91 -4.03 21.74
CA THR A 202 6.44 -3.31 20.57
C THR A 202 7.51 -4.11 19.84
N ASP A 203 7.95 -5.24 20.40
CA ASP A 203 8.92 -6.11 19.74
C ASP A 203 8.32 -6.75 18.48
N PRO A 204 8.92 -6.55 17.29
CA PRO A 204 8.39 -7.07 16.04
C PRO A 204 8.21 -8.60 16.03
N THR A 205 9.13 -9.32 16.67
CA THR A 205 9.06 -10.80 16.76
C THR A 205 7.82 -11.26 17.50
N THR A 206 7.54 -10.60 18.61
CA THR A 206 6.35 -10.88 19.45
C THR A 206 5.07 -10.51 18.70
N LEU A 207 5.04 -9.33 18.02
CA LEU A 207 3.89 -8.89 17.25
C LEU A 207 3.58 -9.86 16.09
N VAL A 208 4.58 -10.25 15.31
CA VAL A 208 4.39 -11.21 14.19
C VAL A 208 3.94 -12.57 14.70
N ALA A 209 4.52 -13.07 15.78
CA ALA A 209 4.08 -14.33 16.40
C ALA A 209 2.63 -14.26 16.90
N ALA A 210 2.22 -13.11 17.50
CA ALA A 210 0.85 -12.88 17.94
C ALA A 210 -0.13 -12.84 16.76
N LEU A 211 0.23 -12.16 15.65
CA LEU A 211 -0.58 -12.12 14.41
C LEU A 211 -0.76 -13.53 13.81
N LEU A 212 0.33 -14.31 13.69
CA LEU A 212 0.23 -15.71 13.26
C LEU A 212 -0.69 -16.53 14.19
N GLY A 213 -0.64 -16.27 15.51
CA GLY A 213 -1.54 -16.86 16.50
C GLY A 213 -3.02 -16.48 16.31
N GLN A 214 -3.34 -15.37 15.62
CA GLN A 214 -4.70 -14.98 15.24
C GLN A 214 -5.22 -15.68 13.98
N GLY A 215 -4.41 -16.55 13.35
CA GLY A 215 -4.81 -17.38 12.23
C GLY A 215 -4.38 -16.86 10.86
N PHE A 216 -3.50 -15.86 10.78
CA PHE A 216 -2.88 -15.48 9.51
C PHE A 216 -1.91 -16.57 9.04
N ALA A 217 -1.98 -16.93 7.75
CA ALA A 217 -1.07 -17.92 7.18
C ALA A 217 0.37 -17.39 7.10
N THR A 218 0.52 -16.14 6.71
CA THR A 218 1.80 -15.44 6.59
C THR A 218 1.66 -13.97 6.96
N VAL A 219 2.71 -13.41 7.54
CA VAL A 219 2.80 -12.00 7.94
C VAL A 219 4.11 -11.42 7.42
N VAL A 220 4.07 -10.23 6.87
CA VAL A 220 5.26 -9.42 6.57
C VAL A 220 5.14 -8.12 7.33
N MET A 221 6.06 -7.89 8.26
CA MET A 221 6.12 -6.65 9.05
C MET A 221 7.29 -5.81 8.57
N THR A 222 7.01 -4.60 8.07
CA THR A 222 8.03 -3.64 7.67
C THR A 222 8.54 -2.88 8.89
N LEU A 223 9.86 -2.67 8.97
CA LEU A 223 10.57 -2.10 10.12
C LEU A 223 11.37 -0.84 9.72
N GLY A 224 10.96 -0.15 8.66
CA GLY A 224 11.66 1.02 8.14
C GLY A 224 13.11 0.72 7.78
N ALA A 225 14.05 1.42 8.42
CA ALA A 225 15.49 1.25 8.19
C ALA A 225 16.05 -0.09 8.68
N ASP A 226 15.32 -0.81 9.53
CA ASP A 226 15.72 -2.14 10.02
C ASP A 226 15.25 -3.28 9.09
N GLY A 227 14.58 -2.94 7.98
CA GLY A 227 14.17 -3.90 6.95
C GLY A 227 12.77 -4.45 7.15
N ALA A 228 12.61 -5.77 7.23
CA ALA A 228 11.33 -6.41 7.46
C ALA A 228 11.48 -7.76 8.19
N LEU A 229 10.39 -8.22 8.77
CA LEU A 229 10.27 -9.55 9.37
C LEU A 229 9.17 -10.33 8.65
N VAL A 230 9.51 -11.49 8.13
CA VAL A 230 8.56 -12.45 7.53
C VAL A 230 8.27 -13.55 8.53
N GLY A 231 6.99 -13.78 8.79
CA GLY A 231 6.53 -14.89 9.62
C GLY A 231 5.63 -15.84 8.83
N ASP A 232 5.86 -17.13 8.97
CA ASP A 232 5.08 -18.21 8.36
C ASP A 232 5.08 -19.48 9.25
N ALA A 233 4.61 -20.61 8.72
CA ALA A 233 4.58 -21.88 9.44
C ALA A 233 5.98 -22.45 9.72
N GLU A 234 7.02 -22.02 9.02
CA GLU A 234 8.41 -22.46 9.21
C GLU A 234 9.13 -21.63 10.28
N GLY A 235 8.58 -20.47 10.63
CA GLY A 235 9.10 -19.58 11.66
C GLY A 235 9.24 -18.13 11.23
N LEU A 236 10.24 -17.44 11.78
CA LEU A 236 10.49 -16.02 11.54
C LEU A 236 11.80 -15.84 10.75
N THR A 237 11.75 -15.04 9.69
CA THR A 237 12.91 -14.70 8.86
C THR A 237 13.09 -13.19 8.81
N THR A 238 14.24 -12.70 9.30
CA THR A 238 14.62 -11.28 9.16
C THR A 238 15.07 -10.98 7.73
N ILE A 239 14.57 -9.90 7.18
CA ILE A 239 14.90 -9.39 5.86
C ILE A 239 15.68 -8.10 6.02
N PRO A 240 17.00 -8.09 5.77
CA PRO A 240 17.78 -6.86 5.86
C PRO A 240 17.41 -5.90 4.71
N THR A 241 17.49 -4.60 4.98
CA THR A 241 17.35 -3.55 3.97
C THR A 241 18.72 -2.91 3.65
N PRO A 242 18.95 -2.41 2.43
CA PRO A 242 20.14 -1.63 2.14
C PRO A 242 20.19 -0.35 2.96
N THR A 243 21.36 -0.02 3.49
CA THR A 243 21.58 1.28 4.12
C THR A 243 21.67 2.36 3.04
N VAL A 244 20.79 3.35 3.10
CA VAL A 244 20.72 4.47 2.15
C VAL A 244 20.61 5.80 2.89
N GLU A 245 20.99 6.89 2.24
CA GLU A 245 20.68 8.23 2.71
C GLU A 245 19.23 8.58 2.31
N ALA A 246 18.34 8.57 3.29
CA ALA A 246 16.93 8.85 3.07
C ALA A 246 16.72 10.34 2.77
N VAL A 247 16.02 10.63 1.68
CA VAL A 247 15.60 11.99 1.26
C VAL A 247 14.12 12.21 1.60
N ASP A 248 13.28 11.20 1.34
CA ASP A 248 11.85 11.23 1.61
C ASP A 248 11.33 9.79 1.69
N THR A 249 10.73 9.41 2.81
CA THR A 249 10.22 8.05 3.02
C THR A 249 8.77 7.87 2.59
N THR A 250 8.14 8.92 2.05
CA THR A 250 6.75 8.88 1.55
C THR A 250 6.60 7.81 0.47
N GLY A 251 5.64 6.92 0.65
CA GLY A 251 5.35 5.85 -0.30
C GLY A 251 6.36 4.70 -0.33
N SER A 252 7.43 4.70 0.52
CA SER A 252 8.40 3.59 0.56
C SER A 252 7.75 2.26 0.94
N GLY A 253 6.78 2.27 1.86
CA GLY A 253 5.97 1.11 2.21
C GLY A 253 5.10 0.62 1.07
N ASP A 254 4.52 1.55 0.27
CA ASP A 254 3.73 1.20 -0.91
C ASP A 254 4.63 0.65 -2.03
N ALA A 255 5.85 1.20 -2.20
CA ALA A 255 6.87 0.67 -3.11
C ALA A 255 7.26 -0.76 -2.71
N PHE A 256 7.45 -1.00 -1.41
CA PHE A 256 7.69 -2.36 -0.87
C PHE A 256 6.53 -3.28 -1.21
N ALA A 257 5.28 -2.89 -0.91
CA ALA A 257 4.09 -3.71 -1.15
C ALA A 257 3.91 -4.05 -2.63
N GLY A 258 4.05 -3.05 -3.53
CA GLY A 258 3.98 -3.25 -4.98
C GLY A 258 5.06 -4.19 -5.50
N ALA A 259 6.31 -4.03 -5.02
CA ALA A 259 7.43 -4.91 -5.38
C ALA A 259 7.25 -6.34 -4.85
N LEU A 260 6.72 -6.48 -3.63
CA LEU A 260 6.40 -7.79 -3.04
C LEU A 260 5.44 -8.57 -3.94
N VAL A 261 4.28 -7.96 -4.29
CA VAL A 261 3.27 -8.64 -5.11
C VAL A 261 3.76 -8.89 -6.53
N ALA A 262 4.60 -8.02 -7.11
CA ALA A 262 5.21 -8.25 -8.42
C ALA A 262 6.07 -9.52 -8.41
N LYS A 263 6.90 -9.73 -7.38
CA LYS A 263 7.73 -10.94 -7.26
C LYS A 263 6.92 -12.20 -6.90
N LEU A 264 5.87 -12.05 -6.09
CA LEU A 264 4.95 -13.16 -5.84
C LEU A 264 4.23 -13.60 -7.11
N ALA A 265 3.82 -12.66 -7.98
CA ALA A 265 3.22 -12.93 -9.28
C ALA A 265 4.15 -13.67 -10.24
N GLU A 266 5.46 -13.45 -10.14
CA GLU A 266 6.51 -14.20 -10.87
C GLU A 266 6.73 -15.62 -10.29
N GLY A 267 6.14 -15.95 -9.13
CA GLY A 267 6.27 -17.25 -8.47
C GLY A 267 7.45 -17.38 -7.51
N HIS A 268 8.05 -16.26 -7.09
CA HIS A 268 9.09 -16.26 -6.05
C HIS A 268 8.53 -16.64 -4.67
N SER A 269 9.39 -17.14 -3.79
CA SER A 269 9.05 -17.36 -2.39
C SER A 269 8.73 -16.03 -1.69
N LEU A 270 7.94 -16.07 -0.59
CA LEU A 270 7.63 -14.86 0.19
C LEU A 270 8.91 -14.16 0.70
N VAL A 271 9.87 -14.95 1.16
CA VAL A 271 11.16 -14.45 1.66
C VAL A 271 11.96 -13.76 0.54
N ASP A 272 12.04 -14.36 -0.66
CA ASP A 272 12.77 -13.75 -1.77
C ASP A 272 12.07 -12.51 -2.32
N ALA A 273 10.73 -12.55 -2.37
CA ALA A 273 9.91 -11.39 -2.71
C ALA A 273 10.13 -10.23 -1.71
N ALA A 274 10.14 -10.51 -0.41
CA ALA A 274 10.41 -9.52 0.63
C ALA A 274 11.85 -8.94 0.56
N ARG A 275 12.85 -9.76 0.24
CA ARG A 275 14.24 -9.29 0.01
C ARG A 275 14.32 -8.31 -1.16
N PHE A 276 13.63 -8.61 -2.25
CA PHE A 276 13.55 -7.71 -3.39
C PHE A 276 12.79 -6.42 -3.02
N ALA A 277 11.65 -6.56 -2.35
CA ALA A 277 10.81 -5.45 -1.92
C ALA A 277 11.56 -4.47 -0.97
N ALA A 278 12.39 -4.97 -0.06
CA ALA A 278 13.22 -4.15 0.83
C ALA A 278 14.19 -3.26 0.03
N ARG A 279 14.76 -3.75 -1.06
CA ARG A 279 15.64 -2.97 -1.95
C ARG A 279 14.86 -1.90 -2.71
N VAL A 280 13.63 -2.20 -3.13
CA VAL A 280 12.75 -1.24 -3.81
C VAL A 280 12.30 -0.14 -2.86
N GLY A 281 11.89 -0.49 -1.64
CA GLY A 281 11.55 0.50 -0.61
C GLY A 281 12.72 1.41 -0.24
N ALA A 282 13.93 0.85 -0.11
CA ALA A 282 15.15 1.61 0.11
C ALA A 282 15.47 2.56 -1.05
N PHE A 283 15.31 2.11 -2.31
CA PHE A 283 15.47 2.97 -3.48
C PHE A 283 14.48 4.13 -3.47
N ALA A 284 13.19 3.87 -3.21
CA ALA A 284 12.16 4.91 -3.13
C ALA A 284 12.52 5.97 -2.08
N ALA A 285 13.01 5.57 -0.90
CA ALA A 285 13.39 6.48 0.17
C ALA A 285 14.54 7.45 -0.21
N THR A 286 15.32 7.20 -1.25
CA THR A 286 16.38 8.10 -1.73
C THR A 286 15.89 9.24 -2.62
N ARG A 287 14.59 9.30 -2.92
CA ARG A 287 13.98 10.26 -3.85
C ARG A 287 12.74 10.90 -3.22
N ARG A 288 12.32 12.04 -3.78
CA ARG A 288 11.13 12.75 -3.27
C ARG A 288 9.84 12.21 -3.87
N GLY A 289 8.80 12.21 -3.05
CA GLY A 289 7.43 11.85 -3.39
C GLY A 289 7.19 10.33 -3.39
N ALA A 290 5.92 9.92 -3.51
CA ALA A 290 5.53 8.51 -3.56
C ALA A 290 5.78 7.93 -4.96
N GLN A 291 4.79 7.98 -5.85
CA GLN A 291 4.86 7.32 -7.17
C GLN A 291 6.02 7.81 -8.07
N ALA A 292 6.45 9.06 -7.89
CA ALA A 292 7.57 9.63 -8.63
C ALA A 292 8.95 9.06 -8.22
N SER A 293 9.05 8.46 -7.03
CA SER A 293 10.28 7.89 -6.49
C SER A 293 10.51 6.43 -6.87
N TYR A 294 9.50 5.75 -7.41
CA TYR A 294 9.55 4.31 -7.61
C TYR A 294 10.46 3.91 -8.77
N PRO A 295 11.24 2.83 -8.60
CA PRO A 295 12.12 2.34 -9.66
C PRO A 295 11.34 1.67 -10.78
N THR A 296 11.97 1.65 -11.93
CA THR A 296 11.58 0.86 -13.10
C THR A 296 12.50 -0.34 -13.28
N LEU A 297 12.23 -1.17 -14.29
CA LEU A 297 13.08 -2.34 -14.62
C LEU A 297 14.53 -2.00 -15.00
N VAL A 298 14.81 -0.75 -15.38
CA VAL A 298 16.16 -0.32 -15.82
C VAL A 298 16.96 0.35 -14.71
N ASP A 299 16.36 0.59 -13.56
CA ASP A 299 17.04 1.23 -12.43
C ASP A 299 17.88 0.23 -11.64
N ASP A 300 19.07 0.64 -11.22
CA ASP A 300 19.93 -0.14 -10.34
C ASP A 300 19.45 0.00 -8.88
N LEU A 301 18.95 -1.09 -8.32
CA LEU A 301 18.50 -1.11 -6.92
C LEU A 301 19.68 -1.21 -5.95
N PRO A 302 19.63 -0.49 -4.81
CA PRO A 302 20.63 -0.61 -3.77
C PRO A 302 20.77 -2.06 -3.28
N THR A 303 21.95 -2.42 -2.81
CA THR A 303 22.26 -3.77 -2.32
C THR A 303 22.59 -3.74 -0.84
N VAL A 304 22.23 -4.81 -0.13
CA VAL A 304 22.66 -5.00 1.26
C VAL A 304 24.18 -5.23 1.26
N THR A 305 24.91 -4.36 1.93
CA THR A 305 26.34 -4.55 2.18
C THR A 305 26.50 -5.34 3.48
N HIS A 306 27.25 -6.44 3.43
CA HIS A 306 27.56 -7.32 4.55
C HIS A 306 28.67 -6.73 5.43
#